data_644eca09aafcaa1b09d156bbe8c6f2e2
#
_entry.id   644eca09aafcaa1b09d156bbe8c6f2e2
#
_cell.length_a   1.000
_cell.length_b   1.000
_cell.length_c   1.000
_cell.angle_alpha   90.00
_cell.angle_beta   90.00
_cell.angle_gamma   90.00
#
_symmetry.space_group_name_H-M   'P 1'
#
loop_
_entity.id
_entity.type
_entity.pdbx_description
1 polymer ?
#
loop_
_entity_poly.entity_id
_entity_poly.type
_entity_poly.pdbx_seq_one_letter_code
_entity_poly.pdbx_strand_id
1 'polypeptide(L)'
;MEIKVNHVIASDTDSAYFTLTKLLQKLSPDSDSWPREKRIEALLKITDKIQERANTNLNQISQQFFNIHSKHHFVLKQEVIAEKAYWSGKRRYAMYIVNKEGVSLEELEMKGLDIMKSNFPPLFRDFGENLIKNILFGKSKTDIDKDVMEFKKMVGEIEWIKLLKPTGLKKMGEYIERRPMPGELFTKLKLKCPVNTKAAIRYNDFLKYKKLNVKYPEFTIGDKMYIANLKSNPYQIDAIGYNGYNDPDDITELINKYIDRDGLFDSVMRNKLETLYSDIGWELALNPFKAKFFTFN
;
A
#
# COMPACT_ATOMS: atom_id res chain seq x y z
N MET A 1 -10.95 17.73 38.56
CA MET A 1 -11.26 16.70 37.53
C MET A 1 -9.96 16.40 36.81
N GLU A 2 -9.25 15.32 37.18
CA GLU A 2 -8.02 14.91 36.47
C GLU A 2 -8.42 14.36 35.10
N ILE A 3 -8.02 15.05 34.04
CA ILE A 3 -8.16 14.54 32.69
C ILE A 3 -7.16 13.38 32.56
N LYS A 4 -7.63 12.14 32.63
CA LYS A 4 -6.82 10.97 32.34
C LYS A 4 -6.43 11.02 30.86
N VAL A 5 -5.22 11.45 30.58
CA VAL A 5 -4.66 11.42 29.21
C VAL A 5 -4.38 9.96 28.89
N ASN A 6 -5.09 9.43 27.89
CA ASN A 6 -4.78 8.11 27.37
C ASN A 6 -3.53 8.21 26.47
N HIS A 7 -2.44 7.60 26.89
CA HIS A 7 -1.18 7.57 26.14
C HIS A 7 -1.09 6.39 25.16
N VAL A 8 -1.98 5.40 25.29
CA VAL A 8 -2.00 4.22 24.40
C VAL A 8 -2.64 4.60 23.08
N ILE A 9 -1.89 4.42 21.99
CA ILE A 9 -2.37 4.65 20.62
C ILE A 9 -3.00 3.37 20.06
N ALA A 10 -2.31 2.24 20.23
CA ALA A 10 -2.75 0.94 19.74
C ALA A 10 -2.17 -0.18 20.62
N SER A 11 -2.83 -1.33 20.60
CA SER A 11 -2.32 -2.57 21.18
C SER A 11 -2.69 -3.75 20.28
N ASP A 12 -1.83 -4.76 20.23
CA ASP A 12 -2.10 -5.98 19.49
C ASP A 12 -1.41 -7.17 20.16
N THR A 13 -2.21 -8.11 20.65
CA THR A 13 -1.81 -9.37 21.30
C THR A 13 -0.79 -9.18 22.43
N ASP A 14 0.47 -8.96 22.12
CA ASP A 14 1.63 -8.89 22.99
C ASP A 14 2.40 -7.55 22.89
N SER A 15 1.89 -6.60 22.13
CA SER A 15 2.51 -5.29 21.94
C SER A 15 1.58 -4.13 22.24
N ALA A 16 2.15 -3.00 22.67
CA ALA A 16 1.43 -1.74 22.87
C ALA A 16 2.25 -0.56 22.39
N TYR A 17 1.55 0.40 21.75
CA TYR A 17 2.11 1.63 21.20
C TYR A 17 1.64 2.81 22.03
N PHE A 18 2.57 3.65 22.45
CA PHE A 18 2.31 4.80 23.32
C PHE A 18 2.76 6.09 22.67
N THR A 19 2.01 7.18 22.89
CA THR A 19 2.53 8.53 22.65
C THR A 19 3.14 9.07 23.95
N LEU A 20 4.38 9.50 23.89
CA LEU A 20 5.12 10.02 25.04
C LEU A 20 5.35 11.53 24.97
N THR A 21 4.93 12.20 23.88
CA THR A 21 5.15 13.65 23.67
C THR A 21 4.62 14.47 24.85
N LYS A 22 3.36 14.28 25.24
CA LYS A 22 2.75 15.01 26.37
C LYS A 22 3.40 14.68 27.72
N LEU A 23 3.87 13.45 27.89
CA LEU A 23 4.59 13.06 29.11
C LEU A 23 5.95 13.75 29.17
N LEU A 24 6.69 13.77 28.05
CA LEU A 24 7.96 14.46 27.95
C LEU A 24 7.82 15.96 28.22
N GLN A 25 6.83 16.62 27.61
CA GLN A 25 6.51 18.03 27.85
C GLN A 25 6.14 18.32 29.31
N LYS A 26 5.42 17.41 29.98
CA LYS A 26 5.09 17.53 31.40
C LYS A 26 6.33 17.43 32.30
N LEU A 27 7.27 16.54 31.96
CA LEU A 27 8.52 16.34 32.70
C LEU A 27 9.56 17.42 32.40
N SER A 28 9.54 17.97 31.20
CA SER A 28 10.47 18.99 30.70
C SER A 28 9.73 19.91 29.75
N PRO A 29 9.17 21.04 30.25
CA PRO A 29 8.35 21.95 29.45
C PRO A 29 9.06 22.58 28.26
N ASP A 30 10.38 22.64 28.27
CA ASP A 30 11.24 23.14 27.20
C ASP A 30 11.63 22.07 26.16
N SER A 31 11.12 20.85 26.30
CA SER A 31 11.53 19.69 25.48
C SER A 31 11.24 19.86 23.98
N ASP A 32 10.29 20.69 23.60
CA ASP A 32 10.00 20.96 22.18
C ASP A 32 11.13 21.72 21.47
N SER A 33 11.91 22.52 22.25
CA SER A 33 13.08 23.24 21.75
C SER A 33 14.38 22.42 21.74
N TRP A 34 14.34 21.19 22.28
CA TRP A 34 15.54 20.36 22.37
C TRP A 34 15.98 19.83 21.01
N PRO A 35 17.30 19.64 20.79
CA PRO A 35 17.79 18.87 19.66
C PRO A 35 17.16 17.48 19.62
N ARG A 36 17.04 16.93 18.42
CA ARG A 36 16.41 15.61 18.16
C ARG A 36 17.03 14.50 19.00
N GLU A 37 18.37 14.46 19.07
CA GLU A 37 19.13 13.45 19.79
C GLU A 37 18.81 13.48 21.28
N LYS A 38 18.75 14.67 21.87
CA LYS A 38 18.41 14.86 23.28
C LYS A 38 16.98 14.38 23.59
N ARG A 39 16.04 14.64 22.67
CA ARG A 39 14.67 14.11 22.81
C ARG A 39 14.61 12.59 22.77
N ILE A 40 15.34 11.97 21.82
CA ILE A 40 15.43 10.52 21.71
C ILE A 40 16.04 9.90 22.99
N GLU A 41 17.12 10.46 23.50
CA GLU A 41 17.75 10.00 24.74
C GLU A 41 16.81 10.10 25.94
N ALA A 42 16.06 11.20 26.06
CA ALA A 42 15.05 11.36 27.11
C ALA A 42 13.91 10.34 26.98
N LEU A 43 13.46 10.06 25.77
CA LEU A 43 12.44 9.04 25.51
C LEU A 43 12.95 7.64 25.86
N LEU A 44 14.20 7.30 25.54
CA LEU A 44 14.82 6.02 25.97
C LEU A 44 14.79 5.89 27.49
N LYS A 45 15.21 6.91 28.24
CA LYS A 45 15.17 6.89 29.71
C LYS A 45 13.75 6.75 30.28
N ILE A 46 12.75 7.35 29.61
CA ILE A 46 11.35 7.22 30.01
C ILE A 46 10.85 5.80 29.74
N THR A 47 11.14 5.25 28.55
CA THR A 47 10.71 3.91 28.17
C THR A 47 11.35 2.83 29.03
N ASP A 48 12.61 2.97 29.46
CA ASP A 48 13.26 2.06 30.39
C ASP A 48 12.50 1.99 31.73
N LYS A 49 12.10 3.14 32.27
CA LYS A 49 11.29 3.17 33.50
C LYS A 49 9.90 2.57 33.31
N ILE A 50 9.27 2.79 32.16
CA ILE A 50 7.98 2.18 31.83
C ILE A 50 8.14 0.66 31.74
N GLN A 51 9.18 0.18 31.08
CA GLN A 51 9.51 -1.24 30.93
C GLN A 51 9.74 -1.90 32.29
N GLU A 52 10.56 -1.30 33.15
CA GLU A 52 10.84 -1.78 34.51
C GLU A 52 9.53 -1.91 35.33
N ARG A 53 8.71 -0.85 35.31
CA ARG A 53 7.43 -0.83 36.03
C ARG A 53 6.45 -1.88 35.50
N ALA A 54 6.36 -2.01 34.17
CA ALA A 54 5.49 -2.99 33.53
C ALA A 54 5.90 -4.42 33.89
N ASN A 55 7.19 -4.74 33.84
CA ASN A 55 7.68 -6.08 34.20
C ASN A 55 7.51 -6.37 35.69
N THR A 56 7.68 -5.38 36.58
CA THR A 56 7.37 -5.53 38.03
C THR A 56 5.89 -5.84 38.21
N ASN A 57 4.99 -5.15 37.55
CA ASN A 57 3.56 -5.41 37.61
C ASN A 57 3.20 -6.80 37.06
N LEU A 58 3.82 -7.24 35.95
CA LEU A 58 3.63 -8.58 35.40
C LEU A 58 4.05 -9.66 36.38
N ASN A 59 5.16 -9.50 37.11
CA ASN A 59 5.60 -10.42 38.16
C ASN A 59 4.56 -10.50 39.28
N GLN A 60 4.05 -9.36 39.76
CA GLN A 60 3.01 -9.31 40.81
C GLN A 60 1.71 -9.98 40.33
N ILE A 61 1.25 -9.71 39.13
CA ILE A 61 0.06 -10.34 38.54
C ILE A 61 0.25 -11.86 38.44
N SER A 62 1.42 -12.31 37.97
CA SER A 62 1.74 -13.74 37.85
C SER A 62 1.67 -14.45 39.17
N GLN A 63 2.17 -13.83 40.22
CA GLN A 63 2.10 -14.39 41.59
C GLN A 63 0.66 -14.38 42.14
N GLN A 64 -0.03 -13.26 42.06
CA GLN A 64 -1.33 -13.06 42.71
C GLN A 64 -2.48 -13.80 42.02
N PHE A 65 -2.51 -13.81 40.69
CA PHE A 65 -3.63 -14.33 39.91
C PHE A 65 -3.37 -15.72 39.32
N PHE A 66 -2.11 -16.06 39.04
CA PHE A 66 -1.77 -17.33 38.42
C PHE A 66 -0.96 -18.26 39.32
N ASN A 67 -0.70 -17.86 40.58
CA ASN A 67 0.08 -18.61 41.56
C ASN A 67 1.45 -19.07 41.05
N ILE A 68 2.07 -18.26 40.17
CA ILE A 68 3.39 -18.54 39.61
C ILE A 68 4.45 -17.88 40.50
N HIS A 69 5.08 -18.67 41.34
CA HIS A 69 6.16 -18.22 42.22
C HIS A 69 7.56 -18.45 41.67
N SER A 70 7.67 -19.16 40.55
CA SER A 70 8.90 -19.35 39.78
C SER A 70 9.10 -18.27 38.72
N LYS A 71 10.29 -18.23 38.14
CA LYS A 71 10.58 -17.34 37.02
C LYS A 71 9.67 -17.65 35.82
N HIS A 72 8.89 -16.67 35.37
CA HIS A 72 8.10 -16.79 34.15
C HIS A 72 8.84 -16.11 32.98
N HIS A 73 8.36 -16.36 31.75
CA HIS A 73 8.95 -15.87 30.51
C HIS A 73 8.27 -14.62 29.94
N PHE A 74 7.29 -14.06 30.66
CA PHE A 74 6.62 -12.84 30.24
C PHE A 74 7.50 -11.62 30.53
N VAL A 75 8.11 -11.09 29.50
CA VAL A 75 8.96 -9.90 29.59
C VAL A 75 8.56 -8.92 28.52
N LEU A 76 8.17 -7.71 28.91
CA LEU A 76 7.97 -6.59 28.01
C LEU A 76 9.31 -5.90 27.77
N LYS A 77 9.65 -5.64 26.51
CA LYS A 77 10.83 -4.89 26.08
C LYS A 77 10.42 -3.71 25.23
N GLN A 78 11.18 -2.61 25.33
CA GLN A 78 11.11 -1.55 24.37
C GLN A 78 11.73 -2.06 23.05
N GLU A 79 10.93 -2.08 21.97
CA GLU A 79 11.38 -2.51 20.66
C GLU A 79 11.75 -1.34 19.78
N VAL A 80 10.85 -0.36 19.64
CA VAL A 80 11.05 0.75 18.73
C VAL A 80 10.70 2.10 19.38
N ILE A 81 11.43 3.14 18.98
CA ILE A 81 11.05 4.54 19.15
C ILE A 81 10.85 5.13 17.76
N ALA A 82 9.65 5.65 17.52
CA ALA A 82 9.31 6.35 16.30
C ALA A 82 9.19 7.86 16.58
N GLU A 83 9.80 8.68 15.74
CA GLU A 83 9.68 10.14 15.82
C GLU A 83 8.33 10.62 15.30
N LYS A 84 7.85 9.98 14.24
CA LYS A 84 6.58 10.26 13.59
C LYS A 84 5.86 8.95 13.29
N ALA A 85 4.54 8.97 13.37
CA ALA A 85 3.76 7.80 13.06
C ALA A 85 2.36 8.18 12.53
N TYR A 86 1.82 7.31 11.69
CA TYR A 86 0.50 7.40 11.10
C TYR A 86 -0.22 6.06 11.26
N TRP A 87 -1.45 6.06 11.74
CA TRP A 87 -2.32 4.90 11.86
C TRP A 87 -3.56 5.07 11.01
N SER A 88 -3.76 4.21 10.01
CA SER A 88 -4.98 4.13 9.20
C SER A 88 -6.03 3.17 9.82
N GLY A 89 -5.62 2.33 10.75
CA GLY A 89 -6.51 1.36 11.39
C GLY A 89 -5.74 0.27 12.14
N LYS A 90 -6.47 -0.74 12.63
CA LYS A 90 -5.86 -1.88 13.32
C LYS A 90 -4.84 -2.58 12.41
N ARG A 91 -3.60 -2.71 12.86
CA ARG A 91 -2.47 -3.32 12.10
C ARG A 91 -2.14 -2.63 10.78
N ARG A 92 -2.53 -1.35 10.62
CA ARG A 92 -2.30 -0.56 9.41
C ARG A 92 -1.66 0.76 9.79
N TYR A 93 -0.36 0.83 9.65
CA TYR A 93 0.42 2.00 10.09
C TYR A 93 1.69 2.22 9.28
N ALA A 94 2.22 3.43 9.40
CA ALA A 94 3.57 3.80 9.01
C ALA A 94 4.26 4.51 10.18
N MET A 95 5.50 4.13 10.47
CA MET A 95 6.32 4.72 11.54
C MET A 95 7.70 5.09 11.02
N TYR A 96 8.14 6.30 11.30
CA TYR A 96 9.53 6.67 11.07
C TYR A 96 10.33 6.37 12.34
N ILE A 97 11.02 5.23 12.30
CA ILE A 97 11.75 4.66 13.44
C ILE A 97 13.11 5.35 13.54
N VAL A 98 13.49 5.77 14.74
CA VAL A 98 14.76 6.43 15.06
C VAL A 98 15.62 5.62 16.02
N ASN A 99 15.03 4.62 16.67
CA ASN A 99 15.74 3.65 17.51
C ASN A 99 15.00 2.32 17.48
N LYS A 100 15.75 1.24 17.35
CA LYS A 100 15.24 -0.14 17.36
C LYS A 100 16.14 -0.98 18.25
N GLU A 101 15.57 -1.49 19.35
CA GLU A 101 16.29 -2.31 20.34
C GLU A 101 17.61 -1.68 20.84
N GLY A 102 17.62 -0.35 21.04
CA GLY A 102 18.81 0.38 21.48
C GLY A 102 19.73 0.86 20.34
N VAL A 103 19.53 0.41 19.12
CA VAL A 103 20.31 0.83 17.95
C VAL A 103 19.68 2.03 17.28
N SER A 104 20.44 3.11 17.09
CA SER A 104 19.97 4.27 16.32
C SER A 104 19.94 3.96 14.84
N LEU A 105 18.83 4.28 14.17
CA LEU A 105 18.63 4.11 12.73
C LEU A 105 17.62 5.14 12.22
N GLU A 106 17.45 5.18 10.91
CA GLU A 106 16.42 5.98 10.26
C GLU A 106 15.70 5.12 9.23
N GLU A 107 14.54 4.60 9.59
CA GLU A 107 13.78 3.67 8.76
C GLU A 107 12.29 4.04 8.76
N LEU A 108 11.67 4.03 7.57
CA LEU A 108 10.22 4.07 7.44
C LEU A 108 9.68 2.63 7.45
N GLU A 109 9.17 2.18 8.60
CA GLU A 109 8.47 0.90 8.69
C GLU A 109 6.98 1.09 8.37
N MET A 110 6.46 0.27 7.46
CA MET A 110 5.04 0.25 7.11
C MET A 110 4.47 -1.16 7.24
N LYS A 111 3.33 -1.28 7.91
CA LYS A 111 2.58 -2.54 8.04
C LYS A 111 1.13 -2.40 7.61
N GLY A 112 0.62 -3.44 6.95
CA GLY A 112 -0.78 -3.57 6.58
C GLY A 112 -1.32 -2.55 5.57
N LEU A 113 -0.51 -1.61 5.11
CA LEU A 113 -0.89 -0.65 4.08
C LEU A 113 -0.91 -1.32 2.70
N ASP A 114 -1.89 -0.95 1.88
CA ASP A 114 -2.10 -1.57 0.57
C ASP A 114 -0.93 -1.41 -0.39
N ILE A 115 -0.17 -0.32 -0.26
CA ILE A 115 1.04 -0.06 -1.07
C ILE A 115 2.17 -1.05 -0.81
N MET A 116 2.15 -1.77 0.33
CA MET A 116 3.16 -2.77 0.69
C MET A 116 2.86 -4.16 0.15
N LYS A 117 1.73 -4.37 -0.51
CA LYS A 117 1.38 -5.67 -1.09
C LYS A 117 2.36 -6.04 -2.21
N SER A 118 2.77 -7.30 -2.24
CA SER A 118 3.75 -7.83 -3.22
C SER A 118 3.33 -7.68 -4.68
N ASN A 119 2.03 -7.57 -4.94
CA ASN A 119 1.48 -7.35 -6.28
C ASN A 119 1.31 -5.87 -6.63
N PHE A 120 1.81 -4.95 -5.81
CA PHE A 120 1.78 -3.52 -6.11
C PHE A 120 2.99 -3.16 -7.00
N PRO A 121 2.81 -2.42 -8.11
CA PRO A 121 3.93 -2.10 -8.97
C PRO A 121 5.01 -1.31 -8.23
N PRO A 122 6.31 -1.65 -8.41
CA PRO A 122 7.40 -1.02 -7.65
C PRO A 122 7.38 0.51 -7.72
N LEU A 123 7.23 1.07 -8.91
CA LEU A 123 7.19 2.53 -9.12
C LEU A 123 6.10 3.22 -8.27
N PHE A 124 4.92 2.63 -8.20
CA PHE A 124 3.83 3.17 -7.38
C PHE A 124 4.07 2.99 -5.89
N ARG A 125 4.79 1.92 -5.50
CA ARG A 125 5.19 1.69 -4.11
C ARG A 125 6.17 2.76 -3.66
N ASP A 126 7.24 2.97 -4.41
CA ASP A 126 8.27 3.96 -4.10
C ASP A 126 7.67 5.38 -3.99
N PHE A 127 6.75 5.71 -4.89
CA PHE A 127 6.01 6.96 -4.80
C PHE A 127 5.16 7.04 -3.53
N GLY A 128 4.40 5.99 -3.20
CA GLY A 128 3.55 5.94 -2.02
C GLY A 128 4.34 6.02 -0.70
N GLU A 129 5.51 5.38 -0.63
CA GLU A 129 6.44 5.46 0.50
C GLU A 129 6.96 6.88 0.70
N ASN A 130 7.42 7.52 -0.37
CA ASN A 130 7.88 8.90 -0.34
C ASN A 130 6.75 9.87 0.05
N LEU A 131 5.54 9.64 -0.46
CA LEU A 131 4.37 10.45 -0.13
C LEU A 131 4.04 10.38 1.36
N ILE A 132 3.99 9.17 1.93
CA ILE A 132 3.74 8.97 3.37
C ILE A 132 4.84 9.63 4.20
N LYS A 133 6.11 9.45 3.81
CA LYS A 133 7.24 10.11 4.48
C LYS A 133 7.07 11.63 4.47
N ASN A 134 6.78 12.21 3.33
CA ASN A 134 6.59 13.67 3.19
C ASN A 134 5.44 14.18 4.06
N ILE A 135 4.33 13.45 4.14
CA ILE A 135 3.18 13.77 5.02
C ILE A 135 3.59 13.70 6.49
N LEU A 136 4.29 12.66 6.92
CA LEU A 136 4.78 12.49 8.29
C LEU A 136 5.67 13.66 8.71
N PHE A 137 6.48 14.18 7.79
CA PHE A 137 7.38 15.32 8.04
C PHE A 137 6.73 16.70 7.81
N GLY A 138 5.41 16.74 7.60
CA GLY A 138 4.63 17.97 7.60
C GLY A 138 4.67 18.74 6.29
N LYS A 139 4.95 18.09 5.16
CA LYS A 139 4.82 18.72 3.85
C LYS A 139 3.36 19.17 3.64
N SER A 140 3.17 20.36 3.09
CA SER A 140 1.83 20.95 2.97
C SER A 140 0.95 20.14 2.00
N LYS A 141 -0.39 20.20 2.21
CA LYS A 141 -1.34 19.56 1.28
C LYS A 141 -1.11 20.01 -0.16
N THR A 142 -0.87 21.31 -0.38
CA THR A 142 -0.64 21.86 -1.72
C THR A 142 0.58 21.25 -2.41
N ASP A 143 1.67 21.01 -1.66
CA ASP A 143 2.87 20.41 -2.21
C ASP A 143 2.69 18.90 -2.45
N ILE A 144 1.94 18.23 -1.56
CA ILE A 144 1.56 16.82 -1.76
C ILE A 144 0.67 16.66 -3.00
N ASP A 145 -0.30 17.57 -3.19
CA ASP A 145 -1.16 17.56 -4.38
C ASP A 145 -0.33 17.75 -5.67
N LYS A 146 0.69 18.62 -5.64
CA LYS A 146 1.64 18.77 -6.77
C LYS A 146 2.41 17.48 -7.03
N ASP A 147 2.99 16.85 -6.00
CA ASP A 147 3.71 15.57 -6.15
C ASP A 147 2.81 14.51 -6.81
N VAL A 148 1.54 14.41 -6.38
CA VAL A 148 0.56 13.46 -6.94
C VAL A 148 0.27 13.76 -8.42
N MET A 149 0.11 15.03 -8.79
CA MET A 149 -0.16 15.44 -10.17
C MET A 149 1.05 15.22 -11.09
N GLU A 150 2.25 15.52 -10.61
CA GLU A 150 3.51 15.27 -11.33
C GLU A 150 3.73 13.78 -11.55
N PHE A 151 3.49 12.97 -10.51
CA PHE A 151 3.57 11.51 -10.63
C PHE A 151 2.53 10.97 -11.63
N LYS A 152 1.29 11.46 -11.60
CA LYS A 152 0.26 11.07 -12.58
C LYS A 152 0.70 11.41 -14.00
N LYS A 153 1.30 12.58 -14.23
CA LYS A 153 1.86 12.98 -15.54
C LYS A 153 2.99 12.03 -15.95
N MET A 154 3.92 11.74 -15.05
CA MET A 154 5.03 10.82 -15.30
C MET A 154 4.53 9.42 -15.69
N VAL A 155 3.50 8.90 -15.02
CA VAL A 155 2.84 7.62 -15.39
C VAL A 155 2.28 7.65 -16.81
N GLY A 156 1.83 8.82 -17.29
CA GLY A 156 1.40 9.03 -18.67
C GLY A 156 2.54 8.88 -19.70
N GLU A 157 3.78 9.12 -19.33
CA GLU A 157 4.94 9.19 -20.22
C GLU A 157 5.86 7.96 -20.13
N ILE A 158 5.88 7.25 -19.00
CA ILE A 158 6.79 6.13 -18.76
C ILE A 158 6.42 4.91 -19.59
N GLU A 159 7.38 4.03 -19.83
CA GLU A 159 7.17 2.74 -20.49
C GLU A 159 6.12 1.91 -19.74
N TRP A 160 5.05 1.53 -20.42
CA TRP A 160 3.86 0.91 -19.80
C TRP A 160 4.14 -0.40 -19.08
N ILE A 161 5.15 -1.18 -19.51
CA ILE A 161 5.49 -2.45 -18.87
C ILE A 161 5.88 -2.26 -17.39
N LYS A 162 6.49 -1.13 -17.04
CA LYS A 162 6.87 -0.77 -15.67
C LYS A 162 5.68 -0.42 -14.79
N LEU A 163 4.51 -0.19 -15.39
CA LEU A 163 3.28 0.18 -14.71
C LEU A 163 2.38 -1.04 -14.40
N LEU A 164 2.63 -2.16 -15.06
CA LEU A 164 1.81 -3.35 -14.91
C LEU A 164 2.19 -4.13 -13.65
N LYS A 165 1.19 -4.79 -13.06
CA LYS A 165 1.39 -5.68 -11.92
C LYS A 165 1.20 -7.15 -12.32
N PRO A 166 2.03 -8.06 -11.81
CA PRO A 166 1.83 -9.48 -12.03
C PRO A 166 0.57 -9.96 -11.31
N THR A 167 -0.23 -10.77 -11.98
CA THR A 167 -1.49 -11.31 -11.46
C THR A 167 -1.55 -12.80 -11.76
N GLY A 168 -1.91 -13.61 -10.75
CA GLY A 168 -2.08 -15.05 -10.91
C GLY A 168 -3.44 -15.42 -11.49
N LEU A 169 -3.48 -16.51 -12.23
CA LEU A 169 -4.69 -17.09 -12.83
C LEU A 169 -5.17 -18.28 -11.98
N LYS A 170 -6.43 -18.22 -11.54
CA LYS A 170 -6.99 -19.28 -10.68
C LYS A 170 -8.07 -20.12 -11.37
N LYS A 171 -8.94 -19.51 -12.16
CA LYS A 171 -10.13 -20.16 -12.73
C LYS A 171 -10.43 -19.58 -14.10
N MET A 172 -10.16 -20.30 -15.17
CA MET A 172 -10.43 -19.82 -16.53
C MET A 172 -11.70 -20.43 -17.13
N GLY A 173 -11.84 -21.76 -17.08
CA GLY A 173 -12.94 -22.47 -17.73
C GLY A 173 -14.33 -22.11 -17.22
N GLU A 174 -14.46 -21.78 -15.95
CA GLU A 174 -15.74 -21.46 -15.30
C GLU A 174 -16.44 -20.20 -15.89
N TYR A 175 -15.66 -19.32 -16.52
CA TYR A 175 -16.16 -18.04 -17.06
C TYR A 175 -16.42 -18.06 -18.57
N ILE A 176 -16.16 -19.17 -19.23
CA ILE A 176 -16.46 -19.35 -20.65
C ILE A 176 -17.94 -19.66 -20.80
N GLU A 177 -18.64 -18.84 -21.58
CA GLU A 177 -20.02 -19.12 -21.99
C GLU A 177 -20.03 -19.92 -23.27
N ARG A 178 -19.26 -19.51 -24.30
CA ARG A 178 -19.15 -20.16 -25.59
C ARG A 178 -17.82 -19.88 -26.25
N ARG A 179 -17.19 -20.88 -26.84
CA ARG A 179 -15.99 -20.73 -27.66
C ARG A 179 -16.27 -19.94 -28.94
N PRO A 180 -15.25 -19.32 -29.58
CA PRO A 180 -15.46 -18.59 -30.82
C PRO A 180 -16.04 -19.47 -31.92
N MET A 181 -16.98 -18.94 -32.70
CA MET A 181 -17.46 -19.57 -33.94
C MET A 181 -16.56 -19.19 -35.13
N PRO A 182 -16.68 -19.85 -36.27
CA PRO A 182 -15.97 -19.46 -37.48
C PRO A 182 -16.20 -17.95 -37.79
N GLY A 183 -15.11 -17.18 -37.94
CA GLY A 183 -15.14 -15.75 -38.15
C GLY A 183 -15.14 -14.90 -36.88
N GLU A 184 -15.38 -15.46 -35.70
CA GLU A 184 -15.24 -14.75 -34.43
C GLU A 184 -13.80 -14.88 -33.90
N LEU A 185 -13.27 -13.78 -33.37
CA LEU A 185 -11.93 -13.78 -32.78
C LEU A 185 -11.95 -14.22 -31.32
N PHE A 186 -12.96 -13.80 -30.54
CA PHE A 186 -12.94 -13.94 -29.10
C PHE A 186 -14.06 -14.83 -28.55
N THR A 187 -13.69 -15.60 -27.52
CA THR A 187 -14.60 -16.36 -26.65
C THR A 187 -15.66 -15.45 -26.02
N LYS A 188 -16.92 -15.87 -26.05
CA LYS A 188 -17.97 -15.22 -25.29
C LYS A 188 -17.84 -15.56 -23.81
N LEU A 189 -17.73 -14.55 -22.97
CA LEU A 189 -17.51 -14.69 -21.55
C LEU A 189 -18.75 -14.35 -20.75
N LYS A 190 -18.92 -14.99 -19.59
CA LYS A 190 -19.98 -14.67 -18.63
C LYS A 190 -19.80 -13.23 -18.10
N LEU A 191 -20.91 -12.56 -17.79
CA LEU A 191 -20.95 -11.14 -17.42
C LEU A 191 -20.03 -10.80 -16.22
N LYS A 192 -19.87 -11.70 -15.26
CA LYS A 192 -19.05 -11.50 -14.04
C LYS A 192 -17.65 -12.08 -14.16
N CYS A 193 -17.09 -12.17 -15.38
CA CYS A 193 -15.73 -12.67 -15.57
C CYS A 193 -14.70 -11.66 -14.98
N PRO A 194 -13.80 -12.11 -14.07
CA PRO A 194 -12.73 -11.26 -13.53
C PRO A 194 -11.80 -10.76 -14.64
N VAL A 195 -11.28 -9.54 -14.49
CA VAL A 195 -10.44 -8.89 -15.52
C VAL A 195 -9.20 -9.72 -15.86
N ASN A 196 -8.53 -10.31 -14.87
CA ASN A 196 -7.37 -11.19 -15.11
C ASN A 196 -7.73 -12.40 -15.95
N THR A 197 -8.82 -13.09 -15.63
CA THR A 197 -9.31 -14.24 -16.41
C THR A 197 -9.72 -13.82 -17.82
N LYS A 198 -10.41 -12.70 -17.95
CA LYS A 198 -10.80 -12.13 -19.24
C LYS A 198 -9.56 -11.83 -20.10
N ALA A 199 -8.57 -11.15 -19.53
CA ALA A 199 -7.34 -10.77 -20.22
C ALA A 199 -6.56 -12.01 -20.72
N ALA A 200 -6.45 -13.06 -19.88
CA ALA A 200 -5.81 -14.32 -20.28
C ALA A 200 -6.54 -15.02 -21.43
N ILE A 201 -7.86 -15.10 -21.36
CA ILE A 201 -8.67 -15.74 -22.42
C ILE A 201 -8.54 -14.95 -23.73
N ARG A 202 -8.57 -13.60 -23.67
CA ARG A 202 -8.37 -12.74 -24.85
C ARG A 202 -6.99 -12.95 -25.51
N TYR A 203 -5.94 -13.07 -24.69
CA TYR A 203 -4.61 -13.40 -25.18
C TYR A 203 -4.59 -14.76 -25.89
N ASN A 204 -5.11 -15.80 -25.27
CA ASN A 204 -5.15 -17.15 -25.85
C ASN A 204 -5.99 -17.21 -27.13
N ASP A 205 -7.13 -16.53 -27.16
CA ASP A 205 -7.97 -16.45 -28.34
C ASP A 205 -7.23 -15.73 -29.50
N PHE A 206 -6.50 -14.65 -29.18
CA PHE A 206 -5.70 -13.92 -30.16
C PHE A 206 -4.60 -14.80 -30.77
N LEU A 207 -3.88 -15.56 -29.92
CA LEU A 207 -2.88 -16.51 -30.39
C LEU A 207 -3.48 -17.54 -31.34
N LYS A 208 -4.63 -18.13 -31.00
CA LYS A 208 -5.32 -19.11 -31.85
C LYS A 208 -5.78 -18.52 -33.17
N TYR A 209 -6.40 -17.36 -33.12
CA TYR A 209 -6.89 -16.69 -34.33
C TYR A 209 -5.75 -16.37 -35.32
N LYS A 210 -4.62 -15.91 -34.81
CA LYS A 210 -3.42 -15.61 -35.60
C LYS A 210 -2.55 -16.85 -35.89
N LYS A 211 -2.93 -18.03 -35.39
CA LYS A 211 -2.14 -19.30 -35.49
C LYS A 211 -0.74 -19.18 -34.88
N LEU A 212 -0.62 -18.36 -33.81
CA LEU A 212 0.62 -18.09 -33.10
C LEU A 212 0.84 -19.00 -31.89
N ASN A 213 -0.16 -19.76 -31.47
CA ASN A 213 -0.13 -20.66 -30.31
C ASN A 213 0.85 -21.84 -30.42
N VAL A 214 1.48 -22.05 -31.59
CA VAL A 214 2.61 -22.99 -31.76
C VAL A 214 3.92 -22.35 -31.26
N LYS A 215 4.08 -21.04 -31.45
CA LYS A 215 5.31 -20.28 -31.10
C LYS A 215 5.25 -19.67 -29.70
N TYR A 216 4.09 -19.25 -29.28
CA TYR A 216 3.88 -18.56 -28.03
C TYR A 216 2.97 -19.38 -27.10
N PRO A 217 3.33 -19.55 -25.80
CA PRO A 217 2.53 -20.34 -24.88
C PRO A 217 1.21 -19.64 -24.53
N GLU A 218 0.15 -20.44 -24.49
CA GLU A 218 -1.14 -20.00 -23.94
C GLU A 218 -1.07 -19.89 -22.42
N PHE A 219 -1.76 -18.93 -21.85
CA PHE A 219 -1.95 -18.85 -20.40
C PHE A 219 -2.84 -20.00 -19.91
N THR A 220 -2.44 -20.57 -18.77
CA THR A 220 -3.13 -21.65 -18.07
C THR A 220 -3.36 -21.31 -16.60
N ILE A 221 -4.14 -22.12 -15.89
CA ILE A 221 -4.36 -21.97 -14.45
C ILE A 221 -3.03 -22.20 -13.72
N GLY A 222 -2.69 -21.28 -12.79
CA GLY A 222 -1.43 -21.28 -12.06
C GLY A 222 -0.41 -20.29 -12.62
N ASP A 223 -0.53 -19.86 -13.86
CA ASP A 223 0.38 -18.89 -14.46
C ASP A 223 0.26 -17.51 -13.83
N LYS A 224 1.35 -16.75 -13.91
CA LYS A 224 1.38 -15.32 -13.63
C LYS A 224 1.48 -14.58 -14.95
N MET A 225 0.72 -13.49 -15.05
CA MET A 225 0.75 -12.61 -16.22
C MET A 225 0.55 -11.17 -15.81
N TYR A 226 0.85 -10.25 -16.70
CA TYR A 226 0.49 -8.84 -16.60
C TYR A 226 -0.86 -8.59 -17.29
N ILE A 227 -1.60 -7.59 -16.79
CA ILE A 227 -2.88 -7.16 -17.39
C ILE A 227 -2.69 -5.78 -17.98
N ALA A 228 -2.86 -5.65 -19.28
CA ALA A 228 -2.95 -4.36 -19.96
C ALA A 228 -4.42 -3.99 -20.17
N ASN A 229 -4.91 -3.00 -19.45
CA ASN A 229 -6.22 -2.39 -19.70
C ASN A 229 -6.12 -1.49 -20.94
N LEU A 230 -7.12 -1.55 -21.80
CA LEU A 230 -7.09 -0.90 -23.09
C LEU A 230 -8.21 0.14 -23.22
N LYS A 231 -7.90 1.28 -23.82
CA LYS A 231 -8.90 2.23 -24.33
C LYS A 231 -9.65 1.63 -25.52
N SER A 232 -10.66 2.32 -26.02
CA SER A 232 -11.40 1.92 -27.24
C SER A 232 -10.42 1.54 -28.36
N ASN A 233 -10.60 0.34 -28.92
CA ASN A 233 -9.71 -0.25 -29.92
C ASN A 233 -10.50 -1.05 -30.97
N PRO A 234 -9.92 -1.39 -32.13
CA PRO A 234 -10.63 -2.08 -33.21
C PRO A 234 -11.15 -3.47 -32.82
N TYR A 235 -10.56 -4.10 -31.80
CA TYR A 235 -10.98 -5.42 -31.33
C TYR A 235 -12.10 -5.38 -30.30
N GLN A 236 -12.50 -4.18 -29.84
CA GLN A 236 -13.55 -3.95 -28.83
C GLN A 236 -13.30 -4.73 -27.51
N ILE A 237 -12.04 -4.86 -27.11
CA ILE A 237 -11.65 -5.51 -25.86
C ILE A 237 -11.15 -4.46 -24.86
N ASP A 238 -11.47 -4.67 -23.59
CA ASP A 238 -11.14 -3.77 -22.48
C ASP A 238 -9.82 -4.14 -21.77
N ALA A 239 -9.34 -5.36 -21.98
CA ALA A 239 -8.07 -5.83 -21.41
C ALA A 239 -7.49 -7.01 -22.22
N ILE A 240 -6.16 -7.14 -22.19
CA ILE A 240 -5.42 -8.28 -22.76
C ILE A 240 -4.29 -8.70 -21.81
N GLY A 241 -3.98 -10.00 -21.77
CA GLY A 241 -2.85 -10.53 -21.04
C GLY A 241 -1.52 -10.20 -21.72
N TYR A 242 -0.44 -10.18 -20.93
CA TYR A 242 0.92 -10.01 -21.41
C TYR A 242 1.87 -10.84 -20.55
N ASN A 243 2.76 -11.62 -21.18
CA ASN A 243 3.68 -12.51 -20.49
C ASN A 243 4.89 -11.74 -19.92
N GLY A 244 5.38 -10.75 -20.66
CA GLY A 244 6.47 -9.88 -20.23
C GLY A 244 7.84 -10.23 -20.81
N TYR A 245 8.01 -11.38 -21.45
CA TYR A 245 9.30 -11.79 -22.02
C TYR A 245 9.19 -12.53 -23.36
N ASN A 246 8.05 -13.10 -23.69
CA ASN A 246 7.85 -13.85 -24.94
C ASN A 246 6.41 -13.65 -25.42
N ASP A 247 6.14 -12.47 -25.96
CA ASP A 247 4.84 -12.07 -26.47
C ASP A 247 4.93 -11.78 -27.98
N PRO A 248 3.85 -12.00 -28.74
CA PRO A 248 3.80 -11.60 -30.14
C PRO A 248 3.91 -10.07 -30.31
N ASP A 249 4.60 -9.64 -31.34
CA ASP A 249 4.72 -8.22 -31.70
C ASP A 249 3.34 -7.57 -31.89
N ASP A 250 2.39 -8.27 -32.53
CA ASP A 250 1.00 -7.80 -32.70
C ASP A 250 0.32 -7.43 -31.37
N ILE A 251 0.57 -8.18 -30.29
CA ILE A 251 0.02 -7.89 -28.95
C ILE A 251 0.75 -6.70 -28.31
N THR A 252 2.06 -6.66 -28.44
CA THR A 252 2.87 -5.54 -27.95
C THR A 252 2.49 -4.23 -28.64
N GLU A 253 2.30 -4.23 -29.95
CA GLU A 253 1.83 -3.08 -30.71
C GLU A 253 0.40 -2.66 -30.31
N LEU A 254 -0.51 -3.61 -30.12
CA LEU A 254 -1.87 -3.34 -29.62
C LEU A 254 -1.83 -2.64 -28.27
N ILE A 255 -1.01 -3.14 -27.35
CA ILE A 255 -0.87 -2.53 -26.03
C ILE A 255 -0.25 -1.14 -26.14
N ASN A 256 0.85 -0.98 -26.88
CA ASN A 256 1.50 0.31 -27.09
C ASN A 256 0.52 1.38 -27.58
N LYS A 257 -0.37 1.01 -28.49
CA LYS A 257 -1.29 1.95 -29.14
C LYS A 257 -2.52 2.28 -28.29
N TYR A 258 -3.02 1.33 -27.50
CA TYR A 258 -4.33 1.46 -26.88
C TYR A 258 -4.32 1.33 -25.33
N ILE A 259 -3.17 1.24 -24.68
CA ILE A 259 -3.11 1.12 -23.22
C ILE A 259 -3.77 2.32 -22.54
N ASP A 260 -4.63 2.02 -21.56
CA ASP A 260 -5.30 3.04 -20.74
C ASP A 260 -4.43 3.42 -19.52
N ARG A 261 -3.50 4.36 -19.74
CA ARG A 261 -2.58 4.83 -18.68
C ARG A 261 -3.29 5.60 -17.57
N ASP A 262 -4.30 6.39 -17.91
CA ASP A 262 -5.09 7.16 -16.94
C ASP A 262 -5.90 6.24 -16.06
N GLY A 263 -6.62 5.29 -16.66
CA GLY A 263 -7.37 4.25 -15.92
C GLY A 263 -6.45 3.37 -15.10
N LEU A 264 -5.22 3.13 -15.54
CA LEU A 264 -4.24 2.36 -14.78
C LEU A 264 -3.82 3.12 -13.50
N PHE A 265 -3.47 4.40 -13.60
CA PHE A 265 -3.17 5.22 -12.42
C PHE A 265 -4.35 5.22 -11.45
N ASP A 266 -5.55 5.50 -11.94
CA ASP A 266 -6.75 5.55 -11.11
C ASP A 266 -7.04 4.19 -10.44
N SER A 267 -6.91 3.07 -11.16
CA SER A 267 -7.14 1.72 -10.60
C SER A 267 -6.12 1.30 -9.53
N VAL A 268 -4.88 1.79 -9.64
CA VAL A 268 -3.80 1.46 -8.70
C VAL A 268 -3.78 2.40 -7.51
N MET A 269 -3.82 3.71 -7.73
CA MET A 269 -3.52 4.73 -6.70
C MET A 269 -4.73 5.44 -6.14
N ARG A 270 -5.79 5.71 -6.91
CA ARG A 270 -6.89 6.58 -6.49
C ARG A 270 -7.44 6.21 -5.10
N ASN A 271 -7.92 4.98 -4.91
CA ASN A 271 -8.52 4.56 -3.65
C ASN A 271 -7.54 4.62 -2.46
N LYS A 272 -6.24 4.43 -2.70
CA LYS A 272 -5.19 4.49 -1.67
C LYS A 272 -4.93 5.94 -1.27
N LEU A 273 -4.88 6.83 -2.25
CA LEU A 273 -4.76 8.27 -2.00
C LEU A 273 -6.00 8.82 -1.29
N GLU A 274 -7.20 8.44 -1.73
CA GLU A 274 -8.45 8.85 -1.07
C GLU A 274 -8.48 8.40 0.39
N THR A 275 -8.08 7.15 0.69
CA THR A 275 -7.97 6.66 2.07
C THR A 275 -6.95 7.45 2.86
N LEU A 276 -5.73 7.62 2.34
CA LEU A 276 -4.65 8.35 3.01
C LEU A 276 -5.04 9.80 3.31
N TYR A 277 -5.63 10.50 2.33
CA TYR A 277 -6.07 11.87 2.50
C TYR A 277 -7.21 11.97 3.52
N SER A 278 -8.21 11.11 3.43
CA SER A 278 -9.33 11.06 4.38
C SER A 278 -8.86 10.82 5.81
N ASP A 279 -7.91 9.90 6.03
CA ASP A 279 -7.38 9.57 7.36
C ASP A 279 -6.68 10.75 8.04
N ILE A 280 -6.15 11.70 7.26
CA ILE A 280 -5.49 12.93 7.77
C ILE A 280 -6.36 14.18 7.62
N GLY A 281 -7.64 14.01 7.29
CA GLY A 281 -8.61 15.10 7.17
C GLY A 281 -8.44 15.97 5.92
N TRP A 282 -7.83 15.42 4.86
CA TRP A 282 -7.68 16.09 3.57
C TRP A 282 -8.66 15.54 2.53
N GLU A 283 -8.99 16.36 1.54
CA GLU A 283 -9.73 15.94 0.35
C GLU A 283 -8.79 15.82 -0.85
N LEU A 284 -8.90 14.72 -1.59
CA LEU A 284 -8.11 14.46 -2.79
C LEU A 284 -8.72 15.18 -4.00
N ALA A 285 -8.05 16.17 -4.53
CA ALA A 285 -8.46 16.89 -5.73
C ALA A 285 -7.67 16.43 -6.97
N LEU A 286 -8.01 15.25 -7.51
CA LEU A 286 -7.38 14.73 -8.74
C LEU A 286 -7.82 15.46 -10.03
N ASN A 287 -8.82 16.32 -9.95
CA ASN A 287 -9.34 17.07 -11.09
C ASN A 287 -9.30 18.57 -10.80
N PRO A 288 -8.35 19.35 -11.38
CA PRO A 288 -8.24 20.79 -11.11
C PRO A 288 -9.48 21.57 -11.49
N PHE A 289 -10.38 21.01 -12.32
CA PHE A 289 -11.65 21.63 -12.68
C PHE A 289 -12.76 21.43 -11.63
N LYS A 290 -12.69 20.40 -10.77
CA LYS A 290 -13.68 20.22 -9.68
C LYS A 290 -13.40 21.12 -8.46
N ALA A 291 -12.15 21.47 -8.20
CA ALA A 291 -11.77 22.34 -7.09
C ALA A 291 -12.28 23.80 -7.23
N LYS A 292 -12.64 24.23 -8.44
CA LYS A 292 -13.15 25.60 -8.69
C LYS A 292 -14.66 25.77 -8.48
N PHE A 293 -15.41 24.69 -8.32
CA PHE A 293 -16.89 24.75 -8.20
C PHE A 293 -17.42 24.66 -6.76
N PHE A 294 -16.58 24.50 -5.75
CA PHE A 294 -17.02 24.36 -4.36
C PHE A 294 -16.49 25.44 -3.41
N THR A 295 -16.04 26.60 -3.93
CA THR A 295 -15.81 27.78 -3.13
C THR A 295 -16.91 28.81 -3.40
N PHE A 296 -18.11 28.52 -2.94
CA PHE A 296 -19.13 29.53 -2.70
C PHE A 296 -19.70 29.35 -1.30
N ASN A 297 -19.35 30.35 -0.48
CA ASN A 297 -19.82 30.76 0.85
C ASN A 297 -19.28 30.00 2.04
#